data_cd3ef81aab8938a5ffa83fa1d1e6808d
#
_entry.id   cd3ef81aab8938a5ffa83fa1d1e6808d
#
_cell.length_a   1.000
_cell.length_b   1.000
_cell.length_c   1.000
_cell.angle_alpha   90.00
_cell.angle_beta   90.00
_cell.angle_gamma   90.00
#
_symmetry.space_group_name_H-M   'P 1'
#
loop_
_entity.id
_entity.type
_entity.pdbx_description
1 polymer ?
#
loop_
_entity_poly.entity_id
_entity_poly.type
_entity_poly.pdbx_seq_one_letter_code
_entity_poly.pdbx_strand_id
1 'polypeptide(L)'
;MDRRLHSLRGQAALINLWATWCPPCRAEMPAIQQVYERFRDQGFVVLAVNQQEDAARVVAYMNEQRLTFPALLDSDALVGAAYQVRVLPSSFFLDRRGLFALCIVDRCRVV
;
A
#
# COMPACT_ATOMS: atom_id res chain seq x y z
N MET A 1 15.63 2.70 -4.61
CA MET A 1 14.53 2.36 -3.70
C MET A 1 14.21 3.57 -2.85
N ASP A 2 12.92 3.80 -2.60
CA ASP A 2 12.49 4.92 -1.78
C ASP A 2 13.05 4.77 -0.35
N ARG A 3 13.54 5.88 0.21
CA ARG A 3 14.15 5.91 1.54
C ARG A 3 13.20 5.43 2.65
N ARG A 4 11.92 5.76 2.50
CA ARG A 4 10.90 5.38 3.48
C ARG A 4 10.66 3.87 3.48
N LEU A 5 10.75 3.24 2.32
CA LEU A 5 10.59 1.79 2.21
C LEU A 5 11.82 1.05 2.74
N HIS A 6 13.00 1.65 2.58
CA HIS A 6 14.23 1.07 3.11
C HIS A 6 14.20 0.96 4.64
N SER A 7 13.51 1.89 5.32
CA SER A 7 13.42 1.88 6.79
C SER A 7 12.54 0.75 7.34
N LEU A 8 11.87 0.00 6.47
CA LEU A 8 11.00 -1.12 6.88
C LEU A 8 11.74 -2.43 7.09
N ARG A 9 13.06 -2.45 6.93
CA ARG A 9 13.84 -3.67 7.16
C ARG A 9 13.60 -4.21 8.56
N GLY A 10 13.39 -5.52 8.64
CA GLY A 10 13.10 -6.22 9.89
C GLY A 10 11.62 -6.26 10.23
N GLN A 11 10.76 -5.64 9.42
CA GLN A 11 9.31 -5.65 9.60
C GLN A 11 8.65 -6.29 8.39
N ALA A 12 7.54 -7.01 8.63
CA ALA A 12 6.69 -7.45 7.53
C ALA A 12 5.84 -6.26 7.08
N ALA A 13 5.72 -6.07 5.78
CA ALA A 13 5.02 -4.90 5.25
C ALA A 13 4.16 -5.23 4.05
N LEU A 14 3.02 -4.57 3.96
CA LEU A 14 2.20 -4.51 2.76
C LEU A 14 2.27 -3.08 2.22
N ILE A 15 2.74 -2.95 0.99
CA ILE A 15 2.79 -1.66 0.30
C ILE A 15 1.78 -1.73 -0.82
N ASN A 16 0.72 -0.95 -0.72
CA ASN A 16 -0.39 -0.98 -1.67
C ASN A 16 -0.44 0.34 -2.45
N LEU A 17 -0.34 0.26 -3.77
CA LEU A 17 -0.50 1.42 -4.64
C LEU A 17 -1.95 1.47 -5.10
N TRP A 18 -2.60 2.63 -4.90
CA TRP A 18 -4.04 2.74 -5.06
C TRP A 18 -4.46 4.16 -5.44
N ALA A 19 -5.74 4.31 -5.77
CA ALA A 19 -6.36 5.61 -5.99
C ALA A 19 -7.83 5.56 -5.55
N THR A 20 -8.39 6.70 -5.15
CA THR A 20 -9.77 6.75 -4.68
C THR A 20 -10.79 6.48 -5.79
N TRP A 21 -10.41 6.74 -7.05
CA TRP A 21 -11.29 6.53 -8.20
C TRP A 21 -11.26 5.11 -8.75
N CYS A 22 -10.43 4.26 -8.20
CA CYS A 22 -10.19 2.90 -8.72
C CYS A 22 -11.12 1.90 -8.00
N PRO A 23 -12.14 1.34 -8.67
CA PRO A 23 -13.08 0.43 -8.00
C PRO A 23 -12.43 -0.80 -7.37
N PRO A 24 -11.51 -1.53 -8.04
CA PRO A 24 -10.84 -2.66 -7.37
C PRO A 24 -10.03 -2.23 -6.15
N CYS A 25 -9.42 -1.03 -6.17
CA CYS A 25 -8.70 -0.50 -5.02
C CYS A 25 -9.64 -0.32 -3.84
N ARG A 26 -10.79 0.28 -4.09
CA ARG A 26 -11.80 0.52 -3.06
C ARG A 26 -12.32 -0.78 -2.47
N ALA A 27 -12.48 -1.79 -3.31
CA ALA A 27 -12.97 -3.10 -2.87
C ALA A 27 -12.00 -3.80 -1.92
N GLU A 28 -10.68 -3.56 -2.06
CA GLU A 28 -9.66 -4.17 -1.20
C GLU A 28 -9.53 -3.51 0.17
N MET A 29 -9.87 -2.23 0.28
CA MET A 29 -9.53 -1.44 1.47
C MET A 29 -10.08 -2.02 2.79
N PRO A 30 -11.33 -2.51 2.86
CA PRO A 30 -11.82 -3.10 4.09
C PRO A 30 -11.00 -4.33 4.52
N ALA A 31 -10.62 -5.17 3.57
CA ALA A 31 -9.80 -6.36 3.89
C ALA A 31 -8.41 -5.97 4.37
N ILE A 32 -7.79 -4.96 3.76
CA ILE A 32 -6.50 -4.45 4.19
C ILE A 32 -6.59 -3.91 5.60
N GLN A 33 -7.66 -3.18 5.92
CA GLN A 33 -7.86 -2.63 7.26
C GLN A 33 -7.99 -3.74 8.30
N GLN A 34 -8.71 -4.82 7.99
CA GLN A 34 -8.85 -5.95 8.90
C GLN A 34 -7.51 -6.62 9.19
N VAL A 35 -6.71 -6.84 8.16
CA VAL A 35 -5.38 -7.44 8.32
C VAL A 35 -4.48 -6.52 9.14
N TYR A 36 -4.53 -5.22 8.87
CA TYR A 36 -3.75 -4.24 9.60
C TYR A 36 -4.10 -4.25 11.10
N GLU A 37 -5.38 -4.19 11.44
CA GLU A 37 -5.82 -4.21 12.82
C GLU A 37 -5.38 -5.49 13.55
N ARG A 38 -5.40 -6.61 12.85
CA ARG A 38 -5.08 -7.91 13.44
C ARG A 38 -3.59 -8.07 13.73
N PHE A 39 -2.73 -7.55 12.85
CA PHE A 39 -1.30 -7.85 12.91
C PHE A 39 -0.39 -6.67 13.25
N ARG A 40 -0.92 -5.46 13.36
CA ARG A 40 -0.08 -4.27 13.61
C ARG A 40 0.76 -4.41 14.89
N ASP A 41 0.23 -5.04 15.91
CA ASP A 41 0.95 -5.22 17.19
C ASP A 41 2.06 -6.28 17.10
N GLN A 42 2.11 -7.00 16.00
CA GLN A 42 3.14 -8.01 15.73
C GLN A 42 4.21 -7.50 14.77
N GLY A 43 4.27 -6.17 14.58
CA GLY A 43 5.26 -5.56 13.70
C GLY A 43 4.89 -5.54 12.22
N PHE A 44 3.62 -5.75 11.91
CA PHE A 44 3.13 -5.64 10.53
C PHE A 44 2.80 -4.19 10.19
N VAL A 45 3.30 -3.75 9.03
CA VAL A 45 3.13 -2.36 8.56
C VAL A 45 2.35 -2.37 7.26
N VAL A 46 1.42 -1.44 7.13
CA VAL A 46 0.72 -1.18 5.87
C VAL A 46 1.03 0.24 5.42
N LEU A 47 1.49 0.38 4.20
CA LEU A 47 1.71 1.68 3.58
C LEU A 47 0.84 1.76 2.33
N ALA A 48 -0.19 2.59 2.38
CA ALA A 48 -1.08 2.80 1.24
C ALA A 48 -0.56 3.99 0.44
N VAL A 49 0.10 3.72 -0.67
CA VAL A 49 0.76 4.74 -1.50
C VAL A 49 -0.22 5.21 -2.56
N ASN A 50 -0.82 6.37 -2.32
CA ASN A 50 -1.82 6.94 -3.23
C ASN A 50 -1.17 7.53 -4.46
N GLN A 51 -1.74 7.26 -5.63
CA GLN A 51 -1.18 7.67 -6.90
C GLN A 51 -1.81 8.96 -7.39
N GLN A 52 -1.04 10.03 -7.35
CA GLN A 52 -1.31 11.30 -8.03
C GLN A 52 -2.63 11.99 -7.65
N GLU A 53 -3.05 11.88 -6.41
CA GLU A 53 -4.21 12.61 -5.91
C GLU A 53 -3.78 13.59 -4.81
N ASP A 54 -4.59 14.63 -4.58
CA ASP A 54 -4.24 15.60 -3.55
C ASP A 54 -4.52 15.07 -2.14
N ALA A 55 -3.84 15.64 -1.16
CA ALA A 55 -3.92 15.20 0.24
C ALA A 55 -5.33 15.29 0.79
N ALA A 56 -6.07 16.35 0.47
CA ALA A 56 -7.41 16.56 1.00
C ALA A 56 -8.36 15.44 0.57
N ARG A 57 -8.26 15.02 -0.69
CA ARG A 57 -9.09 13.94 -1.22
C ARG A 57 -8.77 12.60 -0.55
N VAL A 58 -7.49 12.33 -0.37
CA VAL A 58 -7.03 11.08 0.25
C VAL A 58 -7.47 11.02 1.71
N VAL A 59 -7.26 12.11 2.47
CA VAL A 59 -7.66 12.20 3.87
C VAL A 59 -9.18 12.01 4.02
N ALA A 60 -9.97 12.67 3.18
CA ALA A 60 -11.42 12.54 3.22
C ALA A 60 -11.86 11.09 2.98
N TYR A 61 -11.27 10.44 1.99
CA TYR A 61 -11.58 9.04 1.71
C TYR A 61 -11.21 8.13 2.87
N MET A 62 -9.99 8.28 3.43
CA MET A 62 -9.53 7.47 4.55
C MET A 62 -10.47 7.62 5.75
N ASN A 63 -10.89 8.85 6.05
CA ASN A 63 -11.80 9.12 7.17
C ASN A 63 -13.19 8.53 6.92
N GLU A 64 -13.74 8.70 5.73
CA GLU A 64 -15.05 8.13 5.37
C GLU A 64 -15.07 6.61 5.53
N GLN A 65 -14.01 5.96 5.10
CA GLN A 65 -13.91 4.51 5.12
C GLN A 65 -13.36 3.97 6.44
N ARG A 66 -13.04 4.84 7.39
CA ARG A 66 -12.47 4.48 8.69
C ARG A 66 -11.21 3.64 8.59
N LEU A 67 -10.35 4.03 7.66
CA LEU A 67 -9.06 3.38 7.46
C LEU A 67 -8.03 4.04 8.38
N THR A 68 -7.28 3.25 9.13
CA THR A 68 -6.35 3.77 10.14
C THR A 68 -4.88 3.51 9.81
N PHE A 69 -4.59 2.73 8.76
CA PHE A 69 -3.21 2.55 8.32
C PHE A 69 -2.70 3.83 7.64
N PRO A 70 -1.37 4.05 7.64
CA PRO A 70 -0.80 5.24 7.01
C PRO A 70 -1.05 5.29 5.51
N ALA A 71 -1.37 6.49 5.02
CA ALA A 71 -1.44 6.75 3.59
C ALA A 71 -0.29 7.67 3.21
N LEU A 72 0.43 7.32 2.15
CA LEU A 72 1.50 8.13 1.59
C LEU A 72 1.05 8.68 0.25
N LEU A 73 1.50 9.88 -0.09
CA LEU A 73 1.16 10.51 -1.37
C LEU A 73 2.32 10.33 -2.34
N ASP A 74 2.05 9.70 -3.47
CA ASP A 74 3.00 9.57 -4.57
C ASP A 74 2.60 10.56 -5.68
N SER A 75 2.68 11.86 -5.36
CA SER A 75 2.18 12.93 -6.22
C SER A 75 2.88 12.97 -7.58
N ASP A 76 4.16 12.63 -7.61
CA ASP A 76 4.97 12.61 -8.83
C ASP A 76 5.02 11.23 -9.48
N ALA A 77 4.29 10.27 -8.92
CA ALA A 77 4.29 8.87 -9.37
C ALA A 77 5.70 8.24 -9.36
N LEU A 78 6.58 8.72 -8.50
CA LEU A 78 7.96 8.22 -8.44
C LEU A 78 8.04 6.82 -7.88
N VAL A 79 7.25 6.50 -6.85
CA VAL A 79 7.22 5.16 -6.28
C VAL A 79 6.63 4.18 -7.29
N GLY A 80 5.54 4.58 -7.96
CA GLY A 80 4.94 3.75 -8.99
C GLY A 80 5.93 3.46 -10.11
N ALA A 81 6.69 4.46 -10.56
CA ALA A 81 7.70 4.29 -11.60
C ALA A 81 8.85 3.40 -11.13
N ALA A 82 9.31 3.60 -9.87
CA ALA A 82 10.41 2.81 -9.32
C ALA A 82 10.09 1.32 -9.25
N TYR A 83 8.84 0.97 -8.98
CA TYR A 83 8.39 -0.42 -8.93
C TYR A 83 7.75 -0.88 -10.25
N GLN A 84 7.80 -0.06 -11.30
CA GLN A 84 7.24 -0.36 -12.62
C GLN A 84 5.75 -0.69 -12.56
N VAL A 85 5.02 0.00 -11.69
CA VAL A 85 3.59 -0.21 -11.52
C VAL A 85 2.83 0.46 -12.66
N ARG A 86 2.00 -0.29 -13.36
CA ARG A 86 1.20 0.20 -14.47
C ARG A 86 -0.29 -0.03 -14.30
N VAL A 87 -0.66 -0.81 -13.28
CA VAL A 87 -2.04 -1.20 -13.01
C VAL A 87 -2.33 -0.99 -11.55
N LEU A 88 -3.52 -0.48 -11.22
CA LEU A 88 -3.99 -0.36 -9.84
C LEU A 88 -5.15 -1.31 -9.62
N PRO A 89 -5.24 -1.94 -8.45
CA PRO A 89 -4.27 -1.88 -7.37
C PRO A 89 -3.07 -2.79 -7.63
N SER A 90 -1.92 -2.39 -7.09
CA SER A 90 -0.74 -3.24 -7.05
C SER A 90 -0.23 -3.27 -5.62
N SER A 91 0.08 -4.45 -5.12
CA SER A 91 0.53 -4.62 -3.75
C SER A 91 1.84 -5.37 -3.70
N PHE A 92 2.73 -4.91 -2.85
CA PHE A 92 4.03 -5.53 -2.62
C PHE A 92 4.09 -5.99 -1.18
N PHE A 93 4.44 -7.26 -0.98
CA PHE A 93 4.61 -7.84 0.34
C PHE A 93 6.10 -8.02 0.61
N LEU A 94 6.55 -7.50 1.73
CA LEU A 94 7.90 -7.70 2.22
C LEU A 94 7.83 -8.53 3.51
N ASP A 95 8.59 -9.62 3.58
CA ASP A 95 8.72 -10.33 4.84
C ASP A 95 9.86 -9.69 5.65
N ARG A 96 10.08 -10.20 6.86
CA ARG A 96 11.10 -9.66 7.77
C ARG A 96 12.52 -9.83 7.26
N ARG A 97 12.73 -10.73 6.32
CA ARG A 97 14.03 -10.98 5.68
C ARG A 97 14.22 -10.16 4.42
N GLY A 98 13.18 -9.42 4.01
CA GLY A 98 13.24 -8.64 2.80
C GLY A 98 12.83 -9.40 1.54
N LEU A 99 12.26 -10.59 1.67
CA LEU A 99 11.70 -11.30 0.53
C LEU A 99 10.48 -10.54 0.03
N PHE A 100 10.33 -10.50 -1.27
CA PHE A 100 9.42 -9.59 -1.94
C PHE A 100 8.44 -10.37 -2.82
N ALA A 101 7.16 -10.09 -2.66
CA ALA A 101 6.12 -10.65 -3.52
C ALA A 101 5.29 -9.53 -4.10
N LEU A 102 4.97 -9.61 -5.37
CA LEU A 102 4.14 -8.63 -6.07
C LEU A 102 2.75 -9.22 -6.31
N CYS A 103 1.73 -8.48 -5.92
CA CYS A 103 0.34 -8.83 -6.19
C CYS A 103 -0.30 -7.75 -7.04
N ILE A 104 -0.83 -8.12 -8.20
CA ILE A 104 -1.56 -7.21 -9.08
C ILE A 104 -2.97 -7.76 -9.19
N VAL A 105 -3.94 -7.00 -8.71
CA VAL A 105 -5.32 -7.45 -8.55
C VAL A 105 -5.28 -8.77 -7.78
N ASP A 106 -5.75 -9.85 -8.07
CA ASP A 106 -5.71 -11.07 -7.28
C ASP A 106 -4.58 -12.02 -7.66
N ARG A 107 -3.58 -11.53 -8.41
CA ARG A 107 -2.47 -12.35 -8.88
C ARG A 107 -1.18 -11.98 -8.16
N CYS A 108 -0.60 -12.95 -7.47
CA CYS A 108 0.62 -12.73 -6.70
C CYS A 108 1.75 -13.64 -7.18
N ARG A 109 2.97 -13.10 -7.13
CA ARG A 109 4.17 -13.88 -7.42
C ARG A 109 5.34 -13.37 -6.61
N VAL A 110 6.24 -14.27 -6.26
CA VAL A 110 7.49 -13.91 -5.59
C VAL A 110 8.47 -13.36 -6.64
N VAL A 111 9.11 -12.28 -6.29
CA VAL A 111 10.04 -11.58 -7.17
C VAL A 111 11.47 -11.76 -6.69
#